data_a9fe8b47288fcdf9856aed382f63f663
#
_entry.id   a9fe8b47288fcdf9856aed382f63f663
#
_cell.length_a   1.000
_cell.length_b   1.000
_cell.length_c   1.000
_cell.angle_alpha   90.00
_cell.angle_beta   90.00
_cell.angle_gamma   90.00
#
_symmetry.space_group_name_H-M   'P 1'
#
loop_
_entity.id
_entity.type
_entity.pdbx_description
1 polymer ?
#
loop_
_entity_poly.entity_id
_entity_poly.type
_entity_poly.pdbx_seq_one_letter_code
_entity_poly.pdbx_strand_id
1 'polypeptide(L)'
;LHIEKNAVIMATPDRSQHFKVSNGVKAEKTSPLISASKRTNISITGEGTIDGNGAMWRPVKRYKVSDVEWKEYKSMGGTETDGGQLWFPFNLKHFDNLADTPEAQERLRTHLIRLTDCDRVLISGITIQNSPRFHLIPTCCTNVIVDGTTIRCPWNAQNGDALDISCCKKVLIVNNTIDAGDDGICMKGGVGKKNAADGPCEDILIQNNTVYHAHGGFVIGSEFSNGMKNIVVRHNLFSGTDTGLRFKSGIGRGGKTEGIYVSDITMTDIKNEAIIFECTYADKSYSVKSDNGKTVIPQNAEYVPEWNDIHINN
;
A
#
# COMPACT_ATOMS: atom_id res chain seq x y z
N LEU A 1 20.69 8.00 5.56
CA LEU A 1 20.09 8.15 6.88
C LEU A 1 20.35 6.87 7.67
N HIS A 2 21.06 6.96 8.80
CA HIS A 2 21.25 5.88 9.74
C HIS A 2 20.53 6.23 11.05
N ILE A 3 19.73 5.28 11.59
CA ILE A 3 18.93 5.49 12.80
C ILE A 3 19.37 4.44 13.81
N GLU A 4 20.06 4.90 14.85
CA GLU A 4 20.58 4.04 15.90
C GLU A 4 19.48 3.31 16.67
N LYS A 5 19.85 2.20 17.28
CA LYS A 5 18.95 1.47 18.17
C LYS A 5 18.32 2.38 19.24
N ASN A 6 17.03 2.21 19.47
CA ASN A 6 16.22 3.04 20.38
C ASN A 6 16.02 4.51 19.93
N ALA A 7 16.58 4.95 18.83
CA ALA A 7 16.24 6.25 18.27
C ALA A 7 14.93 6.18 17.49
N VAL A 8 14.11 7.23 17.62
CA VAL A 8 12.80 7.33 16.95
C VAL A 8 12.70 8.64 16.20
N ILE A 9 12.44 8.56 14.90
CA ILE A 9 11.98 9.70 14.09
C ILE A 9 10.47 9.63 14.02
N MET A 10 9.80 10.56 14.69
CA MET A 10 8.33 10.58 14.75
C MET A 10 7.77 11.76 13.97
N ALA A 11 6.73 11.51 13.19
CA ALA A 11 6.00 12.57 12.51
C ALA A 11 5.29 13.49 13.53
N THR A 12 5.32 14.79 13.26
CA THR A 12 4.61 15.75 14.09
C THR A 12 3.10 15.46 14.10
N PRO A 13 2.42 15.61 15.25
CA PRO A 13 0.96 15.53 15.29
C PRO A 13 0.28 16.74 14.62
N ASP A 14 1.00 17.82 14.40
CA ASP A 14 0.50 18.99 13.68
C ASP A 14 0.42 18.73 12.19
N ARG A 15 -0.77 18.35 11.74
CA ARG A 15 -1.05 18.03 10.34
C ARG A 15 -0.75 19.18 9.38
N SER A 16 -0.84 20.43 9.86
CA SER A 16 -0.62 21.62 9.03
C SER A 16 0.82 21.73 8.52
N GLN A 17 1.78 21.13 9.22
CA GLN A 17 3.20 21.11 8.83
C GLN A 17 3.49 20.16 7.68
N HIS A 18 2.58 19.25 7.35
CA HIS A 18 2.71 18.32 6.25
C HIS A 18 2.19 18.88 4.91
N PHE A 19 1.51 20.02 4.91
CA PHE A 19 1.00 20.62 3.68
C PHE A 19 2.13 21.20 2.83
N LYS A 20 2.09 20.93 1.54
CA LYS A 20 2.97 21.59 0.59
C LYS A 20 2.60 23.06 0.48
N VAL A 21 3.60 23.93 0.54
CA VAL A 21 3.44 25.36 0.30
C VAL A 21 4.04 25.69 -1.05
N SER A 22 3.27 26.31 -1.94
CA SER A 22 3.73 26.83 -3.22
C SER A 22 3.33 28.29 -3.34
N ASN A 23 4.31 29.18 -3.53
CA ASN A 23 4.11 30.64 -3.64
C ASN A 23 3.34 31.26 -2.45
N GLY A 24 3.60 30.74 -1.23
CA GLY A 24 2.92 31.21 -0.02
C GLY A 24 1.50 30.69 0.18
N VAL A 25 0.98 29.90 -0.76
CA VAL A 25 -0.34 29.26 -0.66
C VAL A 25 -0.18 27.79 -0.28
N LYS A 26 -0.89 27.32 0.72
CA LYS A 26 -0.96 25.89 1.06
C LYS A 26 -1.60 25.13 -0.10
N ALA A 27 -0.88 24.18 -0.68
CA ALA A 27 -1.42 23.31 -1.72
C ALA A 27 -2.36 22.25 -1.11
N GLU A 28 -3.37 21.83 -1.85
CA GLU A 28 -4.27 20.71 -1.50
C GLU A 28 -3.58 19.33 -1.52
N LYS A 29 -2.31 19.29 -1.16
CA LYS A 29 -1.48 18.07 -1.14
C LYS A 29 -0.53 18.10 0.05
N THR A 30 -0.31 16.93 0.61
CA THR A 30 0.66 16.71 1.67
C THR A 30 1.97 16.14 1.12
N SER A 31 3.03 16.31 1.89
CA SER A 31 4.33 15.68 1.63
C SER A 31 4.47 14.44 2.50
N PRO A 32 5.05 13.35 1.97
CA PRO A 32 5.51 12.24 2.81
C PRO A 32 6.51 12.74 3.87
N LEU A 33 6.57 12.05 5.01
CA LEU A 33 7.53 12.40 6.06
C LEU A 33 8.98 12.33 5.53
N ILE A 34 9.27 11.27 4.79
CA ILE A 34 10.55 11.11 4.10
C ILE A 34 10.27 10.95 2.61
N SER A 35 10.96 11.74 1.79
CA SER A 35 10.83 11.61 0.34
C SER A 35 12.13 11.90 -0.37
N ALA A 36 12.32 11.21 -1.51
CA ALA A 36 13.38 11.51 -2.45
C ALA A 36 12.87 11.36 -3.87
N SER A 37 13.38 12.17 -4.78
CA SER A 37 13.07 12.06 -6.21
C SER A 37 14.31 12.29 -7.04
N LYS A 38 14.51 11.41 -8.04
CA LYS A 38 15.64 11.47 -8.99
C LYS A 38 16.98 11.52 -8.26
N ARG A 39 17.20 10.62 -7.31
CA ARG A 39 18.42 10.51 -6.52
C ARG A 39 19.03 9.12 -6.69
N THR A 40 20.32 9.04 -6.43
CA THR A 40 21.09 7.79 -6.46
C THR A 40 21.79 7.54 -5.13
N ASN A 41 22.07 6.27 -4.82
CA ASN A 41 22.77 5.85 -3.60
C ASN A 41 22.05 6.33 -2.31
N ILE A 42 20.75 6.02 -2.21
CA ILE A 42 19.95 6.31 -1.03
C ILE A 42 20.00 5.12 -0.09
N SER A 43 20.29 5.38 1.18
CA SER A 43 20.13 4.36 2.23
C SER A 43 19.39 4.89 3.45
N ILE A 44 18.50 4.04 3.99
CA ILE A 44 17.86 4.20 5.30
C ILE A 44 18.14 2.91 6.07
N THR A 45 18.99 2.99 7.10
CA THR A 45 19.53 1.81 7.78
C THR A 45 19.57 2.00 9.28
N GLY A 46 19.87 0.94 10.01
CA GLY A 46 20.02 0.93 11.46
C GLY A 46 18.98 0.06 12.16
N GLU A 47 18.89 0.17 13.47
CA GLU A 47 17.94 -0.58 14.31
C GLU A 47 16.89 0.33 14.98
N GLY A 48 16.82 1.60 14.57
CA GLY A 48 15.86 2.57 15.08
C GLY A 48 14.50 2.51 14.39
N THR A 49 13.65 3.48 14.70
CA THR A 49 12.25 3.49 14.26
C THR A 49 11.89 4.79 13.53
N ILE A 50 11.12 4.66 12.46
CA ILE A 50 10.39 5.76 11.81
C ILE A 50 8.92 5.55 12.10
N ASP A 51 8.31 6.48 12.82
CA ASP A 51 6.90 6.44 13.22
C ASP A 51 6.11 7.58 12.55
N GLY A 52 5.11 7.19 11.77
CA GLY A 52 4.28 8.15 11.03
C GLY A 52 3.21 8.84 11.86
N ASN A 53 3.07 8.50 13.16
CA ASN A 53 2.02 9.04 14.03
C ASN A 53 0.62 9.00 13.39
N GLY A 54 0.35 7.93 12.65
CA GLY A 54 -0.77 7.81 11.72
C GLY A 54 -2.16 7.81 12.38
N ALA A 55 -2.23 7.53 13.68
CA ALA A 55 -3.50 7.58 14.41
C ALA A 55 -4.16 8.97 14.33
N MET A 56 -3.37 10.02 14.17
CA MET A 56 -3.85 11.40 14.01
C MET A 56 -4.44 11.69 12.62
N TRP A 57 -4.35 10.74 11.71
CA TRP A 57 -4.76 10.90 10.31
C TRP A 57 -5.82 9.92 9.86
N ARG A 58 -5.71 8.67 10.36
CA ARG A 58 -6.48 7.56 9.80
C ARG A 58 -7.93 7.59 10.24
N PRO A 59 -8.87 7.50 9.30
CA PRO A 59 -10.24 7.19 9.66
C PRO A 59 -10.33 5.74 10.12
N VAL A 60 -11.31 5.46 10.98
CA VAL A 60 -11.64 4.12 11.45
C VAL A 60 -13.01 3.75 10.91
N LYS A 61 -13.09 2.60 10.25
CA LYS A 61 -14.35 2.03 9.76
C LYS A 61 -15.01 1.22 10.87
N ARG A 62 -16.31 1.45 11.06
CA ARG A 62 -17.07 0.80 12.12
C ARG A 62 -16.98 -0.73 12.09
N TYR A 63 -17.03 -1.34 10.92
CA TYR A 63 -17.00 -2.80 10.77
C TYR A 63 -15.62 -3.43 11.06
N LYS A 64 -14.56 -2.62 11.16
CA LYS A 64 -13.20 -3.09 11.48
C LYS A 64 -12.89 -3.11 12.98
N VAL A 65 -13.83 -2.75 13.82
CA VAL A 65 -13.60 -2.64 15.27
C VAL A 65 -14.81 -3.17 16.05
N SER A 66 -14.55 -3.62 17.28
CA SER A 66 -15.60 -4.05 18.21
C SER A 66 -16.47 -2.88 18.69
N ASP A 67 -17.61 -3.19 19.31
CA ASP A 67 -18.47 -2.18 19.92
C ASP A 67 -17.78 -1.40 21.04
N VAL A 68 -16.86 -2.03 21.77
CA VAL A 68 -16.09 -1.39 22.84
C VAL A 68 -15.11 -0.38 22.24
N GLU A 69 -14.29 -0.82 21.29
CA GLU A 69 -13.33 0.06 20.59
C GLU A 69 -14.03 1.22 19.89
N TRP A 70 -15.19 0.96 19.25
CA TRP A 70 -15.96 2.04 18.61
C TRP A 70 -16.42 3.11 19.60
N LYS A 71 -16.87 2.71 20.80
CA LYS A 71 -17.22 3.64 21.86
C LYS A 71 -16.00 4.43 22.34
N GLU A 72 -14.85 3.78 22.45
CA GLU A 72 -13.59 4.44 22.82
C GLU A 72 -13.19 5.50 21.79
N TYR A 73 -13.18 5.17 20.48
CA TYR A 73 -12.91 6.14 19.41
C TYR A 73 -13.84 7.37 19.52
N LYS A 74 -15.13 7.14 19.69
CA LYS A 74 -16.09 8.25 19.84
C LYS A 74 -15.85 9.10 21.08
N SER A 75 -15.41 8.49 22.18
CA SER A 75 -15.08 9.22 23.41
C SER A 75 -13.86 10.13 23.29
N MET A 76 -12.96 9.86 22.31
CA MET A 76 -11.81 10.71 22.00
C MET A 76 -12.19 12.01 21.28
N GLY A 77 -13.47 12.19 20.92
CA GLY A 77 -13.92 13.30 20.09
C GLY A 77 -13.83 12.98 18.60
N GLY A 78 -13.48 13.96 17.77
CA GLY A 78 -13.40 13.78 16.32
C GLY A 78 -14.76 13.92 15.62
N THR A 79 -14.91 13.30 14.45
CA THR A 79 -16.11 13.43 13.62
C THR A 79 -16.57 12.08 13.12
N GLU A 80 -17.83 11.72 13.37
CA GLU A 80 -18.52 10.60 12.72
C GLU A 80 -19.11 11.05 11.40
N THR A 81 -18.98 10.23 10.36
CA THR A 81 -19.53 10.45 9.02
C THR A 81 -20.13 9.16 8.46
N ASP A 82 -20.70 9.22 7.26
CA ASP A 82 -21.26 8.05 6.58
C ASP A 82 -22.30 7.31 7.43
N GLY A 83 -23.24 8.07 8.04
CA GLY A 83 -24.27 7.50 8.89
C GLY A 83 -23.73 6.77 10.14
N GLY A 84 -22.58 7.18 10.66
CA GLY A 84 -21.94 6.56 11.81
C GLY A 84 -21.07 5.34 11.47
N GLN A 85 -20.74 5.14 10.19
CA GLN A 85 -19.90 4.02 9.75
C GLN A 85 -18.42 4.38 9.62
N LEU A 86 -18.06 5.66 9.72
CA LEU A 86 -16.70 6.15 9.59
C LEU A 86 -16.43 7.22 10.64
N TRP A 87 -15.33 7.09 11.39
CA TRP A 87 -14.89 8.05 12.38
C TRP A 87 -13.52 8.62 12.00
N PHE A 88 -13.37 9.94 12.12
CA PHE A 88 -12.09 10.65 11.95
C PHE A 88 -11.57 11.18 13.29
N PRO A 89 -10.25 11.13 13.55
CA PRO A 89 -9.65 11.56 14.82
C PRO A 89 -9.61 13.08 15.01
N PHE A 90 -10.30 13.85 14.19
CA PHE A 90 -10.29 15.32 14.21
C PHE A 90 -11.64 15.89 13.76
N ASN A 91 -11.84 17.18 14.04
CA ASN A 91 -13.01 17.88 13.56
C ASN A 91 -12.81 18.33 12.10
N LEU A 92 -13.61 17.81 11.19
CA LEU A 92 -13.56 18.12 9.75
C LEU A 92 -13.77 19.63 9.47
N LYS A 93 -14.54 20.33 10.31
CA LYS A 93 -14.84 21.76 10.14
C LYS A 93 -13.68 22.70 10.49
N HIS A 94 -12.64 22.20 11.16
CA HIS A 94 -11.53 23.01 11.65
C HIS A 94 -10.29 22.98 10.74
N PHE A 95 -10.40 22.35 9.58
CA PHE A 95 -9.28 22.27 8.64
C PHE A 95 -9.33 23.38 7.61
N ASP A 96 -8.80 24.55 7.93
CA ASP A 96 -8.37 25.66 7.07
C ASP A 96 -9.05 25.76 5.68
N ASN A 97 -10.37 25.56 5.58
CA ASN A 97 -11.17 25.60 4.36
C ASN A 97 -10.72 24.66 3.22
N LEU A 98 -9.72 23.79 3.45
CA LEU A 98 -9.15 22.94 2.39
C LEU A 98 -9.83 21.57 2.28
N ALA A 99 -10.50 21.11 3.30
CA ALA A 99 -11.05 19.76 3.29
C ALA A 99 -12.07 19.57 4.42
N ASP A 100 -13.29 19.93 4.18
CA ASP A 100 -14.43 19.75 5.08
C ASP A 100 -15.21 18.45 4.79
N THR A 101 -14.80 17.70 3.76
CA THR A 101 -15.42 16.42 3.39
C THR A 101 -14.50 15.22 3.67
N PRO A 102 -15.07 14.02 3.94
CA PRO A 102 -14.29 12.80 4.10
C PRO A 102 -13.37 12.51 2.91
N GLU A 103 -13.83 12.72 1.68
CA GLU A 103 -13.06 12.47 0.46
C GLU A 103 -11.88 13.43 0.31
N ALA A 104 -12.05 14.68 0.70
CA ALA A 104 -10.97 15.66 0.71
C ALA A 104 -9.92 15.30 1.77
N GLN A 105 -10.34 14.86 2.96
CA GLN A 105 -9.43 14.39 4.00
C GLN A 105 -8.66 13.14 3.58
N GLU A 106 -9.28 12.22 2.86
CA GLU A 106 -8.61 11.05 2.29
C GLU A 106 -7.50 11.46 1.30
N ARG A 107 -7.73 12.45 0.46
CA ARG A 107 -6.72 12.98 -0.48
C ARG A 107 -5.55 13.66 0.23
N LEU A 108 -5.77 14.21 1.41
CA LEU A 108 -4.73 14.88 2.22
C LEU A 108 -3.94 13.92 3.10
N ARG A 109 -4.38 12.68 3.25
CA ARG A 109 -3.67 11.68 4.06
C ARG A 109 -2.35 11.32 3.41
N THR A 110 -1.24 11.60 4.10
CA THR A 110 0.10 11.43 3.55
C THR A 110 0.62 10.00 3.66
N HIS A 111 1.60 9.67 2.82
CA HIS A 111 2.43 8.47 2.96
C HIS A 111 3.61 8.72 3.90
N LEU A 112 4.23 7.64 4.40
CA LEU A 112 5.35 7.80 5.33
C LEU A 112 6.68 7.99 4.58
N ILE A 113 7.05 7.04 3.71
CA ILE A 113 8.28 7.09 2.93
C ILE A 113 7.94 6.92 1.45
N ARG A 114 8.28 7.88 0.62
CA ARG A 114 8.10 7.80 -0.82
C ARG A 114 9.38 8.13 -1.57
N LEU A 115 9.83 7.19 -2.40
CA LEU A 115 11.00 7.33 -3.25
C LEU A 115 10.54 7.28 -4.71
N THR A 116 10.92 8.26 -5.54
CA THR A 116 10.47 8.33 -6.94
C THR A 116 11.66 8.51 -7.87
N ASP A 117 11.73 7.73 -8.94
CA ASP A 117 12.81 7.77 -9.95
C ASP A 117 14.22 7.68 -9.31
N CYS A 118 14.37 6.86 -8.27
CA CYS A 118 15.65 6.70 -7.57
C CYS A 118 16.38 5.43 -8.04
N ASP A 119 17.72 5.48 -7.97
CA ASP A 119 18.55 4.32 -8.30
C ASP A 119 19.49 3.97 -7.13
N ARG A 120 19.73 2.67 -6.91
CA ARG A 120 20.50 2.11 -5.79
C ARG A 120 19.96 2.57 -4.44
N VAL A 121 18.82 1.98 -4.07
CA VAL A 121 18.12 2.23 -2.81
C VAL A 121 18.32 1.06 -1.87
N LEU A 122 18.72 1.31 -0.64
CA LEU A 122 18.82 0.33 0.44
C LEU A 122 17.98 0.76 1.65
N ILE A 123 17.04 -0.08 2.04
CA ILE A 123 16.27 0.05 3.29
C ILE A 123 16.58 -1.19 4.11
N SER A 124 17.23 -1.06 5.27
CA SER A 124 17.67 -2.23 6.01
C SER A 124 17.67 -2.05 7.54
N GLY A 125 17.18 -3.08 8.21
CA GLY A 125 17.25 -3.27 9.67
C GLY A 125 16.32 -2.41 10.50
N ILE A 126 15.71 -1.38 9.94
CA ILE A 126 14.87 -0.41 10.66
C ILE A 126 13.44 -0.88 10.89
N THR A 127 12.77 -0.24 11.83
CA THR A 127 11.31 -0.34 11.99
C THR A 127 10.63 0.87 11.33
N ILE A 128 9.68 0.61 10.45
CA ILE A 128 8.80 1.60 9.82
C ILE A 128 7.39 1.34 10.31
N GLN A 129 6.78 2.29 11.01
CA GLN A 129 5.48 1.99 11.62
C GLN A 129 4.50 3.14 11.54
N ASN A 130 3.23 2.76 11.71
CA ASN A 130 2.15 3.65 12.04
C ASN A 130 1.98 4.80 11.03
N SER A 131 2.09 4.47 9.74
CA SER A 131 1.89 5.45 8.67
C SER A 131 0.48 6.03 8.66
N PRO A 132 0.30 7.30 8.29
CA PRO A 132 -1.02 7.84 7.97
C PRO A 132 -1.73 7.09 6.84
N ARG A 133 -0.98 6.60 5.84
CA ARG A 133 -1.48 5.83 4.71
C ARG A 133 -0.50 4.69 4.41
N PHE A 134 0.06 4.58 3.22
CA PHE A 134 1.07 3.56 2.87
C PHE A 134 2.41 3.84 3.55
N HIS A 135 3.16 2.80 3.93
CA HIS A 135 4.40 2.96 4.69
C HIS A 135 5.60 3.22 3.78
N LEU A 136 5.96 2.29 2.90
CA LEU A 136 7.13 2.40 2.03
C LEU A 136 6.73 2.23 0.57
N ILE A 137 6.96 3.28 -0.24
CA ILE A 137 6.53 3.34 -1.64
C ILE A 137 7.70 3.75 -2.54
N PRO A 138 8.51 2.81 -3.01
CA PRO A 138 9.34 3.03 -4.18
C PRO A 138 8.49 3.10 -5.45
N THR A 139 8.68 4.14 -6.25
CA THR A 139 7.96 4.34 -7.51
C THR A 139 8.97 4.62 -8.62
N CYS A 140 8.95 3.85 -9.71
CA CYS A 140 9.87 3.96 -10.84
C CYS A 140 11.35 3.92 -10.41
N CYS A 141 11.65 3.20 -9.32
CA CYS A 141 13.00 3.05 -8.81
C CYS A 141 13.68 1.82 -9.41
N THR A 142 15.01 1.87 -9.46
CA THR A 142 15.84 0.76 -9.97
C THR A 142 16.85 0.34 -8.91
N ASN A 143 17.22 -0.94 -8.84
CA ASN A 143 18.17 -1.49 -7.88
C ASN A 143 17.76 -1.17 -6.42
N VAL A 144 16.59 -1.68 -6.01
CA VAL A 144 16.02 -1.47 -4.68
C VAL A 144 16.23 -2.71 -3.83
N ILE A 145 16.72 -2.55 -2.61
CA ILE A 145 16.85 -3.61 -1.61
C ILE A 145 16.08 -3.19 -0.36
N VAL A 146 15.17 -4.08 0.09
CA VAL A 146 14.49 -3.98 1.39
C VAL A 146 14.82 -5.25 2.15
N ASP A 147 15.66 -5.14 3.17
CA ASP A 147 16.23 -6.29 3.88
C ASP A 147 16.13 -6.14 5.41
N GLY A 148 15.61 -7.17 6.07
CA GLY A 148 15.55 -7.23 7.53
C GLY A 148 14.75 -6.10 8.18
N THR A 149 13.82 -5.51 7.46
CA THR A 149 13.01 -4.37 7.92
C THR A 149 11.71 -4.86 8.57
N THR A 150 11.32 -4.20 9.66
CA THR A 150 10.00 -4.40 10.26
C THR A 150 9.06 -3.29 9.82
N ILE A 151 7.91 -3.64 9.20
CA ILE A 151 6.89 -2.66 8.80
C ILE A 151 5.58 -3.03 9.48
N ARG A 152 5.00 -2.11 10.27
CA ARG A 152 3.79 -2.44 11.02
C ARG A 152 2.83 -1.26 11.23
N CYS A 153 1.55 -1.60 11.31
CA CYS A 153 0.49 -0.69 11.73
C CYS A 153 -0.67 -1.49 12.36
N PRO A 154 -1.62 -0.84 13.05
CA PRO A 154 -2.82 -1.51 13.50
C PRO A 154 -3.58 -2.18 12.34
N TRP A 155 -4.09 -3.39 12.57
CA TRP A 155 -4.82 -4.17 11.56
C TRP A 155 -6.05 -3.44 10.99
N ASN A 156 -6.63 -2.50 11.74
CA ASN A 156 -7.76 -1.67 11.30
C ASN A 156 -7.33 -0.41 10.53
N ALA A 157 -6.03 -0.22 10.30
CA ALA A 157 -5.52 0.95 9.60
C ALA A 157 -5.98 0.98 8.14
N GLN A 158 -6.84 1.95 7.82
CA GLN A 158 -7.33 2.15 6.46
C GLN A 158 -6.19 2.50 5.50
N ASN A 159 -6.00 1.73 4.41
CA ASN A 159 -4.87 1.85 3.48
C ASN A 159 -3.52 1.84 4.22
N GLY A 160 -3.38 0.92 5.16
CA GLY A 160 -2.14 0.71 5.90
C GLY A 160 -1.21 -0.27 5.18
N ASP A 161 -1.10 -0.17 3.84
CA ASP A 161 -0.22 -1.00 3.02
C ASP A 161 1.22 -0.87 3.52
N ALA A 162 1.91 -2.00 3.69
CA ALA A 162 3.26 -1.97 4.22
C ALA A 162 4.27 -1.59 3.15
N LEU A 163 4.29 -2.30 2.03
CA LEU A 163 5.28 -2.12 0.97
C LEU A 163 4.60 -2.14 -0.39
N ASP A 164 4.58 -0.99 -1.05
CA ASP A 164 4.06 -0.81 -2.40
C ASP A 164 5.20 -0.57 -3.39
N ILE A 165 5.57 -1.58 -4.14
CA ILE A 165 6.54 -1.49 -5.22
C ILE A 165 5.82 -1.09 -6.50
N SER A 166 6.05 0.14 -6.98
CA SER A 166 5.32 0.67 -8.13
C SER A 166 6.25 0.90 -9.33
N CYS A 167 6.04 0.17 -10.42
CA CYS A 167 6.81 0.30 -11.67
C CYS A 167 8.34 0.24 -11.46
N CYS A 168 8.81 -0.51 -10.47
CA CYS A 168 10.22 -0.62 -10.13
C CYS A 168 10.89 -1.78 -10.86
N LYS A 169 12.23 -1.70 -11.00
CA LYS A 169 13.04 -2.74 -11.64
C LYS A 169 14.21 -3.17 -10.77
N LYS A 170 14.56 -4.45 -10.83
CA LYS A 170 15.66 -5.05 -10.06
C LYS A 170 15.50 -4.80 -8.55
N VAL A 171 14.48 -5.46 -7.99
CA VAL A 171 14.10 -5.29 -6.60
C VAL A 171 14.34 -6.57 -5.80
N LEU A 172 14.92 -6.44 -4.62
CA LEU A 172 15.11 -7.52 -3.67
C LEU A 172 14.37 -7.19 -2.37
N ILE A 173 13.43 -8.06 -1.96
CA ILE A 173 12.64 -7.91 -0.73
C ILE A 173 12.87 -9.18 0.09
N VAL A 174 13.68 -9.08 1.13
CA VAL A 174 14.12 -10.27 1.87
C VAL A 174 14.13 -10.07 3.38
N ASN A 175 13.85 -11.15 4.11
CA ASN A 175 14.00 -11.22 5.58
C ASN A 175 13.15 -10.19 6.35
N ASN A 176 12.08 -9.66 5.76
CA ASN A 176 11.26 -8.63 6.40
C ASN A 176 10.15 -9.23 7.25
N THR A 177 9.77 -8.51 8.30
CA THR A 177 8.61 -8.79 9.13
C THR A 177 7.55 -7.70 8.91
N ILE A 178 6.38 -8.09 8.45
CA ILE A 178 5.30 -7.19 8.06
C ILE A 178 4.05 -7.50 8.87
N ASP A 179 3.43 -6.49 9.45
CA ASP A 179 2.12 -6.56 10.11
C ASP A 179 1.28 -5.35 9.64
N ALA A 180 0.43 -5.57 8.65
CA ALA A 180 -0.22 -4.49 7.91
C ALA A 180 -1.73 -4.43 8.13
N GLY A 181 -2.30 -3.25 7.96
CA GLY A 181 -3.76 -3.04 8.02
C GLY A 181 -4.44 -3.06 6.65
N ASP A 182 -3.65 -3.19 5.58
CA ASP A 182 -4.08 -3.38 4.20
C ASP A 182 -3.08 -4.33 3.50
N ASP A 183 -2.70 -4.15 2.24
CA ASP A 183 -1.81 -5.09 1.53
C ASP A 183 -0.41 -5.18 2.20
N GLY A 184 0.14 -6.39 2.29
CA GLY A 184 1.47 -6.65 2.86
C GLY A 184 2.60 -6.28 1.90
N ILE A 185 2.93 -7.17 0.97
CA ILE A 185 3.90 -6.93 -0.10
C ILE A 185 3.14 -6.79 -1.41
N CYS A 186 3.05 -5.58 -1.95
CA CYS A 186 2.20 -5.26 -3.08
C CYS A 186 2.97 -4.71 -4.27
N MET A 187 2.72 -5.31 -5.44
CA MET A 187 3.25 -4.85 -6.72
C MET A 187 2.21 -3.98 -7.42
N LYS A 188 2.57 -2.76 -7.78
CA LYS A 188 1.72 -1.78 -8.45
C LYS A 188 2.27 -1.45 -9.83
N GLY A 189 1.44 -1.51 -10.86
CA GLY A 189 1.81 -1.29 -12.26
C GLY A 189 1.28 0.02 -12.86
N GLY A 190 0.93 0.99 -12.02
CA GLY A 190 0.37 2.26 -12.51
C GLY A 190 -1.07 2.16 -13.02
N VAL A 191 -1.66 3.28 -13.36
CA VAL A 191 -3.06 3.40 -13.83
C VAL A 191 -3.14 4.11 -15.18
N GLY A 192 -3.65 3.38 -16.19
CA GLY A 192 -4.00 3.91 -17.50
C GLY A 192 -2.79 4.34 -18.35
N LYS A 193 -3.10 4.77 -19.58
CA LYS A 193 -2.08 5.14 -20.60
C LYS A 193 -1.08 6.20 -20.14
N LYS A 194 -1.44 7.06 -19.21
CA LYS A 194 -0.57 8.14 -18.74
C LYS A 194 0.74 7.66 -18.14
N ASN A 195 0.74 6.44 -17.59
CA ASN A 195 1.89 5.85 -16.90
C ASN A 195 2.58 4.76 -17.72
N ALA A 196 2.20 4.54 -18.97
CA ALA A 196 2.81 3.52 -19.82
C ALA A 196 4.33 3.72 -20.02
N ALA A 197 4.82 4.95 -19.91
CA ALA A 197 6.24 5.28 -19.97
C ALA A 197 7.04 4.77 -18.75
N ASP A 198 6.38 4.51 -17.61
CA ASP A 198 7.04 4.08 -16.37
C ASP A 198 7.50 2.62 -16.44
N GLY A 199 6.92 1.83 -17.35
CA GLY A 199 7.21 0.41 -17.55
C GLY A 199 6.62 -0.49 -16.44
N PRO A 200 6.78 -1.81 -16.56
CA PRO A 200 6.28 -2.78 -15.59
C PRO A 200 7.10 -2.80 -14.30
N CYS A 201 6.56 -3.43 -13.25
CA CYS A 201 7.41 -3.99 -12.21
C CYS A 201 8.16 -5.19 -12.79
N GLU A 202 9.49 -5.17 -12.75
CA GLU A 202 10.32 -6.15 -13.47
C GLU A 202 11.55 -6.58 -12.67
N ASP A 203 11.94 -7.87 -12.81
CA ASP A 203 13.12 -8.46 -12.17
C ASP A 203 13.06 -8.34 -10.64
N ILE A 204 12.09 -8.97 -9.99
CA ILE A 204 11.84 -8.84 -8.56
C ILE A 204 11.98 -10.19 -7.87
N LEU A 205 12.73 -10.24 -6.77
CA LEU A 205 12.81 -11.37 -5.86
C LEU A 205 12.24 -11.01 -4.49
N ILE A 206 11.26 -11.82 -4.02
CA ILE A 206 10.61 -11.71 -2.71
C ILE A 206 10.81 -13.02 -1.97
N GLN A 207 11.64 -12.99 -0.92
CA GLN A 207 12.06 -14.24 -0.26
C GLN A 207 12.22 -14.06 1.25
N ASN A 208 11.91 -15.13 2.01
CA ASN A 208 12.12 -15.20 3.46
C ASN A 208 11.42 -14.09 4.25
N ASN A 209 10.27 -13.61 3.78
CA ASN A 209 9.48 -12.62 4.51
C ASN A 209 8.37 -13.29 5.31
N THR A 210 8.00 -12.67 6.43
CA THR A 210 6.82 -13.03 7.21
C THR A 210 5.82 -11.88 7.16
N VAL A 211 4.56 -12.18 6.77
CA VAL A 211 3.48 -11.19 6.69
C VAL A 211 2.33 -11.61 7.60
N TYR A 212 1.94 -10.70 8.50
CA TYR A 212 0.83 -10.86 9.43
C TYR A 212 -0.32 -9.89 9.10
N HIS A 213 -1.57 -10.31 9.32
CA HIS A 213 -2.80 -9.50 9.33
C HIS A 213 -3.07 -8.61 8.11
N ALA A 214 -2.38 -8.77 7.02
CA ALA A 214 -2.56 -7.99 5.80
C ALA A 214 -3.84 -8.42 5.03
N HIS A 215 -4.36 -7.54 4.14
CA HIS A 215 -5.41 -7.93 3.18
C HIS A 215 -4.90 -8.95 2.14
N GLY A 216 -3.60 -9.02 1.92
CA GLY A 216 -2.94 -10.05 1.13
C GLY A 216 -1.47 -10.16 1.53
N GLY A 217 -0.96 -11.39 1.60
CA GLY A 217 0.46 -11.64 1.90
C GLY A 217 1.35 -11.13 0.77
N PHE A 218 1.15 -11.65 -0.43
CA PHE A 218 1.68 -11.13 -1.69
C PHE A 218 0.54 -10.69 -2.59
N VAL A 219 0.65 -9.48 -3.12
CA VAL A 219 -0.41 -8.84 -3.89
C VAL A 219 0.11 -8.28 -5.21
N ILE A 220 -0.61 -8.48 -6.29
CA ILE A 220 -0.47 -7.73 -7.53
C ILE A 220 -1.73 -6.86 -7.71
N GLY A 221 -1.52 -5.57 -7.86
CA GLY A 221 -2.61 -4.64 -8.17
C GLY A 221 -3.13 -3.83 -6.96
N SER A 222 -4.28 -3.21 -7.09
CA SER A 222 -5.18 -3.17 -8.29
C SER A 222 -4.65 -2.31 -9.44
N GLU A 223 -3.69 -1.42 -9.22
CA GLU A 223 -2.99 -0.66 -10.26
C GLU A 223 -2.08 -1.62 -11.04
N PHE A 224 -2.37 -1.84 -12.33
CA PHE A 224 -1.77 -2.90 -13.10
C PHE A 224 -1.43 -2.54 -14.55
N SER A 225 -1.67 -1.29 -14.98
CA SER A 225 -1.66 -0.90 -16.39
C SER A 225 -0.36 -1.17 -17.15
N ASN A 226 0.79 -1.10 -16.47
CA ASN A 226 2.09 -1.36 -17.07
C ASN A 226 2.54 -2.83 -16.95
N GLY A 227 1.75 -3.66 -16.24
CA GLY A 227 2.03 -5.08 -16.07
C GLY A 227 3.13 -5.41 -15.06
N MET A 228 3.41 -6.72 -14.98
CA MET A 228 4.39 -7.33 -14.07
C MET A 228 5.21 -8.35 -14.84
N LYS A 229 6.54 -8.36 -14.67
CA LYS A 229 7.42 -9.22 -15.43
C LYS A 229 8.55 -9.80 -14.59
N ASN A 230 8.81 -11.09 -14.75
CA ASN A 230 9.92 -11.78 -14.10
C ASN A 230 9.96 -11.54 -12.57
N ILE A 231 8.93 -12.03 -11.85
CA ILE A 231 8.79 -11.90 -10.40
C ILE A 231 8.86 -13.28 -9.77
N VAL A 232 9.76 -13.45 -8.80
CA VAL A 232 9.93 -14.67 -8.02
C VAL A 232 9.54 -14.42 -6.57
N VAL A 233 8.60 -15.21 -6.07
CA VAL A 233 8.10 -15.15 -4.68
C VAL A 233 8.29 -16.52 -4.05
N ARG A 234 9.18 -16.65 -3.08
CA ARG A 234 9.49 -17.96 -2.50
C ARG A 234 9.88 -17.92 -1.03
N HIS A 235 9.69 -19.04 -0.34
CA HIS A 235 10.06 -19.20 1.07
C HIS A 235 9.50 -18.10 1.96
N ASN A 236 8.24 -17.68 1.75
CA ASN A 236 7.58 -16.69 2.57
C ASN A 236 6.53 -17.35 3.47
N LEU A 237 6.29 -16.74 4.63
CA LEU A 237 5.22 -17.11 5.56
C LEU A 237 4.15 -16.02 5.56
N PHE A 238 2.91 -16.40 5.26
CA PHE A 238 1.72 -15.54 5.41
C PHE A 238 0.84 -16.12 6.52
N SER A 239 0.63 -15.34 7.57
CA SER A 239 -0.09 -15.82 8.77
C SER A 239 -1.16 -14.82 9.21
N GLY A 240 -2.42 -15.26 9.23
CA GLY A 240 -3.55 -14.43 9.63
C GLY A 240 -3.92 -13.35 8.61
N THR A 241 -3.41 -13.41 7.37
CA THR A 241 -3.80 -12.50 6.29
C THR A 241 -5.20 -12.82 5.79
N ASP A 242 -5.91 -11.84 5.24
CA ASP A 242 -7.23 -12.09 4.65
C ASP A 242 -7.10 -13.02 3.45
N THR A 243 -6.10 -12.81 2.61
CA THR A 243 -5.77 -13.65 1.44
C THR A 243 -4.27 -13.95 1.42
N GLY A 244 -3.86 -15.12 0.98
CA GLY A 244 -2.45 -15.47 0.84
C GLY A 244 -1.83 -14.79 -0.39
N LEU A 245 -2.21 -15.25 -1.58
CA LEU A 245 -1.80 -14.70 -2.88
C LEU A 245 -2.98 -13.99 -3.53
N ARG A 246 -2.85 -12.69 -3.76
CA ARG A 246 -3.95 -11.86 -4.24
C ARG A 246 -3.60 -11.16 -5.55
N PHE A 247 -4.21 -11.60 -6.64
CA PHE A 247 -4.08 -11.02 -7.98
C PHE A 247 -5.36 -10.25 -8.28
N LYS A 248 -5.32 -8.91 -8.21
CA LYS A 248 -6.51 -8.07 -8.36
C LYS A 248 -6.29 -6.95 -9.37
N SER A 249 -7.24 -6.76 -10.27
CA SER A 249 -7.30 -5.60 -11.15
C SER A 249 -8.73 -5.35 -11.61
N GLY A 250 -8.96 -4.29 -12.34
CA GLY A 250 -10.27 -3.92 -12.88
C GLY A 250 -10.22 -3.72 -14.39
N ILE A 251 -11.37 -3.92 -15.04
CA ILE A 251 -11.55 -3.55 -16.44
C ILE A 251 -11.28 -2.05 -16.58
N GLY A 252 -10.55 -1.67 -17.61
CA GLY A 252 -10.09 -0.31 -17.83
C GLY A 252 -8.69 -0.01 -17.29
N ARG A 253 -8.10 -0.92 -16.49
CA ARG A 253 -6.71 -0.79 -16.02
C ARG A 253 -5.70 -1.44 -16.96
N GLY A 254 -6.08 -2.51 -17.67
CA GLY A 254 -5.19 -3.25 -18.58
C GLY A 254 -4.04 -3.91 -17.84
N GLY A 255 -2.94 -4.09 -18.55
CA GLY A 255 -1.74 -4.74 -18.05
C GLY A 255 -1.76 -6.25 -18.20
N LYS A 256 -0.58 -6.87 -18.11
CA LYS A 256 -0.41 -8.31 -18.16
C LYS A 256 0.69 -8.79 -17.23
N THR A 257 0.60 -10.04 -16.80
CA THR A 257 1.71 -10.72 -16.13
C THR A 257 2.51 -11.53 -17.15
N GLU A 258 3.84 -11.56 -16.98
CA GLU A 258 4.79 -12.36 -17.74
C GLU A 258 5.85 -12.93 -16.79
N GLY A 259 5.88 -14.25 -16.56
CA GLY A 259 6.87 -14.90 -15.71
C GLY A 259 6.72 -14.58 -14.22
N ILE A 260 5.63 -14.99 -13.61
CA ILE A 260 5.41 -14.92 -12.17
C ILE A 260 5.60 -16.32 -11.59
N TYR A 261 6.59 -16.48 -10.73
CA TYR A 261 6.95 -17.77 -10.15
C TYR A 261 6.80 -17.70 -8.62
N VAL A 262 5.86 -18.50 -8.10
CA VAL A 262 5.57 -18.59 -6.66
C VAL A 262 5.86 -20.00 -6.19
N SER A 263 6.71 -20.16 -5.17
CA SER A 263 7.01 -21.47 -4.60
C SER A 263 7.30 -21.41 -3.10
N ASP A 264 7.14 -22.56 -2.43
CA ASP A 264 7.51 -22.74 -1.03
C ASP A 264 6.88 -21.66 -0.12
N ILE A 265 5.59 -21.42 -0.30
CA ILE A 265 4.83 -20.48 0.52
C ILE A 265 4.11 -21.25 1.64
N THR A 266 4.39 -20.85 2.87
CA THR A 266 3.63 -21.33 4.02
C THR A 266 2.50 -20.36 4.33
N MET A 267 1.27 -20.88 4.39
CA MET A 267 0.06 -20.08 4.71
C MET A 267 -0.61 -20.69 5.93
N THR A 268 -0.83 -19.87 6.96
CA THR A 268 -1.54 -20.28 8.19
C THR A 268 -2.61 -19.25 8.54
N ASP A 269 -3.74 -19.73 9.03
CA ASP A 269 -4.84 -18.88 9.51
C ASP A 269 -5.34 -17.85 8.47
N ILE A 270 -5.29 -18.20 7.18
CA ILE A 270 -5.82 -17.37 6.10
C ILE A 270 -7.35 -17.28 6.26
N LYS A 271 -7.87 -16.06 6.31
CA LYS A 271 -9.26 -15.83 6.68
C LYS A 271 -10.26 -16.07 5.56
N ASN A 272 -9.85 -15.81 4.34
CA ASN A 272 -10.68 -15.98 3.13
C ASN A 272 -10.02 -16.97 2.17
N GLU A 273 -9.55 -16.54 1.01
CA GLU A 273 -8.96 -17.40 -0.01
C GLU A 273 -7.44 -17.50 0.16
N ALA A 274 -6.90 -18.70 0.05
CA ALA A 274 -5.45 -18.87 -0.04
C ALA A 274 -4.90 -18.19 -1.31
N ILE A 275 -5.63 -18.30 -2.44
CA ILE A 275 -5.26 -17.73 -3.74
C ILE A 275 -6.51 -17.16 -4.40
N ILE A 276 -6.46 -15.92 -4.85
CA ILE A 276 -7.55 -15.29 -5.61
C ILE A 276 -7.03 -14.55 -6.85
N PHE A 277 -7.80 -14.66 -7.95
CA PHE A 277 -7.64 -13.86 -9.17
C PHE A 277 -8.92 -13.07 -9.39
N GLU A 278 -8.84 -11.75 -9.38
CA GLU A 278 -9.97 -10.86 -9.51
C GLU A 278 -9.73 -9.81 -10.60
N CYS A 279 -10.58 -9.80 -11.63
CA CYS A 279 -10.56 -8.81 -12.73
C CYS A 279 -11.70 -7.79 -12.63
N THR A 280 -12.52 -7.85 -11.58
CA THR A 280 -13.71 -7.01 -11.39
C THR A 280 -13.56 -6.08 -10.20
N TYR A 281 -12.34 -5.89 -9.72
CA TYR A 281 -12.04 -5.01 -8.60
C TYR A 281 -12.62 -3.62 -8.85
N ALA A 282 -13.49 -3.17 -7.96
CA ALA A 282 -14.40 -2.05 -8.14
C ALA A 282 -13.70 -0.76 -8.59
N ASP A 283 -13.62 -0.56 -9.89
CA ASP A 283 -13.44 0.75 -10.47
C ASP A 283 -14.81 1.29 -10.87
N LYS A 284 -15.23 2.41 -10.28
CA LYS A 284 -16.53 3.03 -10.54
C LYS A 284 -16.70 3.49 -12.01
N SER A 285 -15.60 3.53 -12.77
CA SER A 285 -15.59 3.92 -14.18
C SER A 285 -16.10 2.83 -15.14
N TYR A 286 -16.10 1.57 -14.70
CA TYR A 286 -16.64 0.45 -15.47
C TYR A 286 -17.59 -0.36 -14.59
N SER A 287 -18.88 -0.03 -14.64
CA SER A 287 -19.89 -0.87 -13.99
C SER A 287 -20.01 -2.18 -14.76
N VAL A 288 -19.42 -3.23 -14.24
CA VAL A 288 -19.67 -4.59 -14.70
C VAL A 288 -21.11 -4.92 -14.35
N LYS A 289 -21.97 -5.08 -15.35
CA LYS A 289 -23.34 -5.53 -15.12
C LYS A 289 -23.31 -7.02 -14.87
N SER A 290 -23.94 -7.46 -13.79
CA SER A 290 -24.23 -8.87 -13.57
C SER A 290 -25.50 -9.23 -14.33
N ASP A 291 -25.43 -10.20 -15.22
CA ASP A 291 -26.58 -10.87 -15.78
C ASP A 291 -26.67 -12.29 -15.18
N ASN A 292 -27.74 -12.56 -14.44
CA ASN A 292 -27.99 -13.85 -13.76
C ASN A 292 -26.81 -14.35 -12.92
N GLY A 293 -26.15 -13.46 -12.18
CA GLY A 293 -25.02 -13.79 -11.30
C GLY A 293 -23.69 -14.00 -12.04
N LYS A 294 -23.64 -13.80 -13.36
CA LYS A 294 -22.40 -13.84 -14.14
C LYS A 294 -21.92 -12.43 -14.44
N THR A 295 -20.64 -12.23 -14.24
CA THR A 295 -19.96 -10.99 -14.65
C THR A 295 -19.93 -10.91 -16.18
N VAL A 296 -20.57 -9.90 -16.76
CA VAL A 296 -20.52 -9.66 -18.21
C VAL A 296 -19.48 -8.59 -18.50
N ILE A 297 -18.40 -8.97 -19.16
CA ILE A 297 -17.40 -8.06 -19.69
C ILE A 297 -18.01 -7.37 -20.92
N PRO A 298 -18.09 -6.03 -21.00
CA PRO A 298 -18.55 -5.33 -22.17
C PRO A 298 -17.72 -5.75 -23.41
N GLN A 299 -18.36 -6.03 -24.54
CA GLN A 299 -17.66 -6.45 -25.76
C GLN A 299 -16.62 -5.44 -26.28
N ASN A 300 -16.74 -4.17 -25.87
CA ASN A 300 -15.81 -3.09 -26.22
C ASN A 300 -14.98 -2.62 -25.03
N ALA A 301 -14.75 -3.49 -24.02
CA ALA A 301 -13.93 -3.13 -22.87
C ALA A 301 -12.50 -2.90 -23.34
N GLU A 302 -12.04 -1.66 -23.27
CA GLU A 302 -10.62 -1.32 -23.43
C GLU A 302 -9.86 -1.68 -22.15
N TYR A 303 -8.62 -2.13 -22.28
CA TYR A 303 -7.73 -2.39 -21.15
C TYR A 303 -8.25 -3.43 -20.16
N VAL A 304 -8.54 -4.65 -20.66
CA VAL A 304 -8.81 -5.82 -19.80
C VAL A 304 -7.48 -6.30 -19.23
N PRO A 305 -7.37 -6.54 -17.91
CA PRO A 305 -6.17 -7.12 -17.35
C PRO A 305 -6.00 -8.59 -17.75
N GLU A 306 -4.77 -9.01 -18.02
CA GLU A 306 -4.42 -10.36 -18.45
C GLU A 306 -3.51 -11.03 -17.41
N TRP A 307 -3.96 -12.16 -16.87
CA TRP A 307 -3.17 -13.00 -15.96
C TRP A 307 -2.57 -14.17 -16.73
N ASN A 308 -1.32 -14.00 -17.20
CA ASN A 308 -0.61 -14.96 -18.02
C ASN A 308 0.69 -15.40 -17.33
N ASP A 309 1.17 -16.59 -17.68
CA ASP A 309 2.50 -17.09 -17.29
C ASP A 309 2.75 -16.98 -15.78
N ILE A 310 1.82 -17.53 -14.99
CA ILE A 310 1.87 -17.59 -13.53
C ILE A 310 2.02 -19.05 -13.11
N HIS A 311 3.10 -19.34 -12.41
CA HIS A 311 3.45 -20.67 -11.92
C HIS A 311 3.43 -20.68 -10.40
N ILE A 312 2.61 -21.52 -9.80
CA ILE A 312 2.49 -21.67 -8.36
C ILE A 312 2.77 -23.14 -8.01
N ASN A 313 3.81 -23.38 -7.21
CA ASN A 313 4.27 -24.70 -6.85
C ASN A 313 4.52 -24.80 -5.33
N ASN A 314 4.27 -26.00 -4.76
CA ASN A 314 4.44 -26.37 -3.34
C ASN A 314 3.59 -25.56 -2.38
#